data_cff67a15a22359c41df37aad603ea6d2
#
_entry.id   cff67a15a22359c41df37aad603ea6d2
#
_cell.length_a   1.000
_cell.length_b   1.000
_cell.length_c   1.000
_cell.angle_alpha   90.00
_cell.angle_beta   90.00
_cell.angle_gamma   90.00
#
_symmetry.space_group_name_H-M   'P 1'
#
loop_
_entity.id
_entity.type
_entity.pdbx_description
1 polymer ?
#
loop_
_entity_poly.entity_id
_entity_poly.type
_entity_poly.pdbx_seq_one_letter_code
_entity_poly.pdbx_strand_id
1 'polypeptide(L)'
;MAHSFPELIACLRDLPDVVIDGELVVLNDMGAPQFERLRWRALMSQHREVTHAAQTEPAAIFAFDLLAIDGHDLRKQTLLERKAALEKVLARCPRIKFASHIEHEGETFYDQVSQLGLEGVVCKRASSLYVAGPSRDWLKIKTAAGMQVDDERLRHLRA
;
A
#
# COMPACT_ATOMS: atom_id res chain seq x y z
N MET A 1 -11.68 11.42 4.53
CA MET A 1 -10.29 11.00 4.25
C MET A 1 -9.49 12.01 3.43
N ALA A 2 -9.98 12.52 2.31
CA ALA A 2 -9.24 13.48 1.48
C ALA A 2 -8.72 14.72 2.25
N HIS A 3 -9.46 15.22 3.21
CA HIS A 3 -9.08 16.39 4.02
C HIS A 3 -7.88 16.12 4.95
N SER A 4 -7.67 14.89 5.38
CA SER A 4 -6.59 14.54 6.33
C SER A 4 -5.22 14.40 5.65
N PHE A 5 -5.20 14.30 4.30
CA PHE A 5 -3.99 14.03 3.52
C PHE A 5 -3.87 14.96 2.29
N PRO A 6 -3.79 16.30 2.50
CA PRO A 6 -3.74 17.27 1.39
C PRO A 6 -2.50 17.10 0.50
N GLU A 7 -1.39 16.59 1.04
CA GLU A 7 -0.17 16.29 0.31
C GLU A 7 -0.35 15.20 -0.76
N LEU A 8 -1.27 14.26 -0.53
CA LEU A 8 -1.61 13.24 -1.53
C LEU A 8 -2.53 13.81 -2.61
N ILE A 9 -3.50 14.63 -2.23
CA ILE A 9 -4.42 15.27 -3.18
C ILE A 9 -3.66 16.14 -4.18
N ALA A 10 -2.66 16.89 -3.71
CA ALA A 10 -1.81 17.69 -4.59
C ALA A 10 -1.10 16.83 -5.64
N CYS A 11 -0.56 15.67 -5.23
CA CYS A 11 0.14 14.75 -6.11
C CYS A 11 -0.81 14.02 -7.09
N LEU A 12 -2.02 13.66 -6.65
CA LEU A 12 -3.00 12.95 -7.46
C LEU A 12 -3.57 13.79 -8.61
N ARG A 13 -3.55 15.12 -8.51
CA ARG A 13 -4.03 16.02 -9.56
C ARG A 13 -3.24 15.94 -10.86
N ASP A 14 -1.97 15.51 -10.77
CA ASP A 14 -1.07 15.39 -11.91
C ASP A 14 -1.18 14.04 -12.62
N LEU A 15 -1.98 13.12 -12.06
CA LEU A 15 -2.24 11.81 -12.67
C LEU A 15 -3.47 11.89 -13.61
N PRO A 16 -3.53 11.00 -14.62
CA PRO A 16 -4.76 10.79 -15.39
C PRO A 16 -5.90 10.29 -14.47
N ASP A 17 -7.09 10.13 -15.01
CA ASP A 17 -8.20 9.52 -14.25
C ASP A 17 -7.89 8.04 -13.98
N VAL A 18 -7.57 7.69 -12.74
CA VAL A 18 -7.10 6.35 -12.35
C VAL A 18 -7.83 5.78 -11.15
N VAL A 19 -7.99 4.46 -11.16
CA VAL A 19 -8.37 3.68 -9.98
C VAL A 19 -7.18 2.79 -9.60
N ILE A 20 -6.54 3.12 -8.47
CA ILE A 20 -5.35 2.44 -7.97
C ILE A 20 -5.72 1.67 -6.71
N ASP A 21 -5.23 0.43 -6.60
CA ASP A 21 -5.22 -0.34 -5.36
C ASP A 21 -3.85 -0.22 -4.69
N GLY A 22 -3.83 0.12 -3.40
CA GLY A 22 -2.60 0.42 -2.69
C GLY A 22 -2.80 0.56 -1.18
N GLU A 23 -1.70 0.69 -0.47
CA GLU A 23 -1.70 0.89 0.99
C GLU A 23 -1.24 2.30 1.34
N LEU A 24 -2.06 3.00 2.13
CA LEU A 24 -1.74 4.29 2.70
C LEU A 24 -0.86 4.09 3.93
N VAL A 25 0.27 4.80 4.00
CA VAL A 25 1.24 4.69 5.10
C VAL A 25 1.75 6.06 5.53
N VAL A 26 2.20 6.14 6.78
CA VAL A 26 3.14 7.16 7.26
C VAL A 26 4.42 6.43 7.62
N LEU A 27 5.56 6.90 7.13
CA LEU A 27 6.85 6.26 7.32
C LEU A 27 7.65 7.01 8.40
N ASN A 28 8.48 6.28 9.16
CA ASN A 28 9.51 6.90 9.99
C ASN A 28 10.74 7.27 9.15
N ASP A 29 11.76 7.85 9.78
CA ASP A 29 13.00 8.30 9.14
C ASP A 29 13.80 7.14 8.51
N MET A 30 13.58 5.91 8.96
CA MET A 30 14.17 4.70 8.40
C MET A 30 13.32 4.07 7.28
N GLY A 31 12.19 4.69 6.90
CA GLY A 31 11.30 4.20 5.87
C GLY A 31 10.35 3.07 6.30
N ALA A 32 10.25 2.78 7.60
CA ALA A 32 9.33 1.77 8.12
C ALA A 32 7.93 2.34 8.36
N PRO A 33 6.86 1.60 7.99
CA PRO A 33 5.48 2.02 8.21
C PRO A 33 5.15 2.19 9.70
N GLN A 34 4.42 3.25 10.03
CA GLN A 34 4.00 3.60 11.38
C GLN A 34 2.47 3.65 11.46
N PHE A 35 1.86 2.55 11.86
CA PHE A 35 0.40 2.40 11.88
C PHE A 35 -0.29 3.41 12.81
N GLU A 36 0.25 3.62 14.02
CA GLU A 36 -0.32 4.56 14.98
C GLU A 36 -0.27 6.01 14.46
N ARG A 37 0.82 6.41 13.80
CA ARG A 37 0.92 7.74 13.17
C ARG A 37 -0.10 7.90 12.06
N LEU A 38 -0.29 6.88 11.21
CA LEU A 38 -1.33 6.90 10.18
C LEU A 38 -2.72 7.03 10.79
N ARG A 39 -3.01 6.28 11.86
CA ARG A 39 -4.28 6.35 12.57
C ARG A 39 -4.54 7.75 13.13
N TRP A 40 -3.56 8.36 13.80
CA TRP A 40 -3.65 9.73 14.28
C TRP A 40 -3.89 10.72 13.16
N ARG A 41 -3.15 10.61 12.06
CA ARG A 41 -3.34 11.44 10.86
C ARG A 41 -4.77 11.33 10.30
N ALA A 42 -5.30 10.13 10.22
CA ALA A 42 -6.65 9.88 9.69
C ALA A 42 -7.76 10.52 10.56
N LEU A 43 -7.52 10.67 11.86
CA LEU A 43 -8.46 11.25 12.81
C LEU A 43 -8.36 12.78 12.93
N MET A 44 -7.31 13.41 12.40
CA MET A 44 -7.14 14.85 12.43
C MET A 44 -8.22 15.56 11.62
N SER A 45 -8.85 16.57 12.22
CA SER A 45 -9.90 17.37 11.57
C SER A 45 -9.58 18.88 11.52
N GLN A 46 -8.70 19.35 12.41
CA GLN A 46 -8.35 20.76 12.47
C GLN A 46 -7.36 21.11 11.35
N HIS A 47 -7.68 22.14 10.55
CA HIS A 47 -6.90 22.54 9.40
C HIS A 47 -5.42 22.80 9.71
N ARG A 48 -5.12 23.46 10.85
CA ARG A 48 -3.74 23.74 11.27
C ARG A 48 -2.94 22.46 11.56
N GLU A 49 -3.55 21.52 12.27
CA GLU A 49 -2.91 20.23 12.59
C GLU A 49 -2.65 19.40 11.34
N VAL A 50 -3.65 19.32 10.46
CA VAL A 50 -3.55 18.61 9.18
C VAL A 50 -2.43 19.19 8.32
N THR A 51 -2.37 20.54 8.20
CA THR A 51 -1.34 21.21 7.39
C THR A 51 0.06 20.99 7.96
N HIS A 52 0.21 21.08 9.29
CA HIS A 52 1.47 20.82 9.95
C HIS A 52 1.92 19.38 9.76
N ALA A 53 1.04 18.42 10.02
CA ALA A 53 1.34 17.01 9.91
C ALA A 53 1.60 16.56 8.45
N ALA A 54 0.98 17.21 7.46
CA ALA A 54 1.29 16.99 6.04
C ALA A 54 2.75 17.35 5.68
N GLN A 55 3.38 18.24 6.45
CA GLN A 55 4.78 18.65 6.26
C GLN A 55 5.75 17.81 7.10
N THR A 56 5.41 17.52 8.36
CA THR A 56 6.29 16.85 9.32
C THR A 56 6.20 15.33 9.28
N GLU A 57 5.03 14.80 9.00
CA GLU A 57 4.74 13.37 8.94
C GLU A 57 3.91 13.02 7.69
N PRO A 58 4.45 13.28 6.49
CA PRO A 58 3.69 13.11 5.26
C PRO A 58 3.31 11.66 5.01
N ALA A 59 2.08 11.46 4.56
CA ALA A 59 1.63 10.16 4.10
C ALA A 59 2.14 9.85 2.69
N ALA A 60 2.25 8.55 2.39
CA ALA A 60 2.53 8.03 1.07
C ALA A 60 1.57 6.86 0.75
N ILE A 61 1.39 6.56 -0.52
CA ILE A 61 0.67 5.37 -0.98
C ILE A 61 1.69 4.42 -1.61
N PHE A 62 1.69 3.17 -1.17
CA PHE A 62 2.36 2.09 -1.89
C PHE A 62 1.34 1.42 -2.80
N ALA A 63 1.36 1.79 -4.08
CA ALA A 63 0.45 1.29 -5.09
C ALA A 63 0.96 -0.05 -5.63
N PHE A 64 0.11 -1.06 -5.63
CA PHE A 64 0.45 -2.41 -6.07
C PHE A 64 -0.43 -2.93 -7.20
N ASP A 65 -1.52 -2.24 -7.58
CA ASP A 65 -2.38 -2.60 -8.71
C ASP A 65 -3.04 -1.37 -9.34
N LEU A 66 -3.35 -1.44 -10.64
CA LEU A 66 -4.09 -0.43 -11.39
C LEU A 66 -5.35 -1.08 -11.98
N LEU A 67 -6.51 -0.57 -11.59
CA LEU A 67 -7.80 -1.19 -11.93
C LEU A 67 -8.48 -0.50 -13.10
N ALA A 68 -8.25 0.80 -13.28
CA ALA A 68 -8.75 1.57 -14.43
C ALA A 68 -7.84 2.76 -14.72
N ILE A 69 -7.84 3.21 -15.97
CA ILE A 69 -7.17 4.43 -16.44
C ILE A 69 -8.00 5.08 -17.55
N ASP A 70 -8.28 6.38 -17.45
CA ASP A 70 -9.03 7.18 -18.43
C ASP A 70 -10.33 6.50 -18.87
N GLY A 71 -11.09 5.97 -17.90
CA GLY A 71 -12.34 5.25 -18.13
C GLY A 71 -12.19 3.81 -18.64
N HIS A 72 -10.97 3.32 -18.90
CA HIS A 72 -10.73 1.95 -19.36
C HIS A 72 -10.54 1.01 -18.15
N ASP A 73 -11.38 0.00 -18.04
CA ASP A 73 -11.32 -1.04 -17.02
C ASP A 73 -10.19 -2.06 -17.33
N LEU A 74 -9.18 -2.15 -16.46
CA LEU A 74 -8.03 -3.05 -16.61
C LEU A 74 -8.19 -4.36 -15.84
N ARG A 75 -9.25 -4.56 -15.05
CA ARG A 75 -9.41 -5.74 -14.17
C ARG A 75 -9.42 -7.07 -14.92
N LYS A 76 -9.71 -7.06 -16.22
CA LYS A 76 -9.66 -8.24 -17.11
C LYS A 76 -8.27 -8.49 -17.71
N GLN A 77 -7.29 -7.65 -17.44
CA GLN A 77 -5.89 -7.87 -17.79
C GLN A 77 -5.18 -8.69 -16.71
N THR A 78 -4.06 -9.30 -17.04
CA THR A 78 -3.21 -10.01 -16.07
C THR A 78 -2.60 -9.04 -15.05
N LEU A 79 -2.22 -9.54 -13.88
CA LEU A 79 -1.57 -8.72 -12.84
C LEU A 79 -0.31 -8.02 -13.37
N LEU A 80 0.53 -8.71 -14.15
CA LEU A 80 1.76 -8.11 -14.68
C LEU A 80 1.47 -6.99 -15.68
N GLU A 81 0.46 -7.13 -16.55
CA GLU A 81 0.05 -6.05 -17.45
C GLU A 81 -0.44 -4.82 -16.67
N ARG A 82 -1.27 -5.02 -15.65
CA ARG A 82 -1.76 -3.93 -14.80
C ARG A 82 -0.63 -3.26 -14.03
N LYS A 83 0.34 -4.03 -13.50
CA LYS A 83 1.52 -3.49 -12.82
C LYS A 83 2.43 -2.69 -13.75
N ALA A 84 2.65 -3.16 -14.97
CA ALA A 84 3.42 -2.45 -15.99
C ALA A 84 2.76 -1.11 -16.38
N ALA A 85 1.42 -1.07 -16.46
CA ALA A 85 0.68 0.16 -16.67
C ALA A 85 0.78 1.11 -15.46
N LEU A 86 0.66 0.58 -14.23
CA LEU A 86 0.79 1.33 -12.99
C LEU A 86 2.15 2.04 -12.88
N GLU A 87 3.24 1.33 -13.15
CA GLU A 87 4.59 1.88 -13.08
C GLU A 87 4.78 3.10 -14.00
N LYS A 88 4.25 3.02 -15.23
CA LYS A 88 4.27 4.13 -16.21
C LYS A 88 3.48 5.34 -15.71
N VAL A 89 2.31 5.11 -15.11
CA VAL A 89 1.44 6.17 -14.59
C VAL A 89 2.09 6.89 -13.42
N LEU A 90 2.76 6.17 -12.52
CA LEU A 90 3.30 6.73 -11.28
C LEU A 90 4.61 7.49 -11.42
N ALA A 91 5.27 7.45 -12.57
CA ALA A 91 6.58 8.07 -12.78
C ALA A 91 6.66 9.57 -12.43
N ARG A 92 5.53 10.26 -12.31
CA ARG A 92 5.44 11.70 -12.02
C ARG A 92 4.93 12.04 -10.61
N CYS A 93 4.59 11.05 -9.78
CA CYS A 93 3.99 11.30 -8.47
C CYS A 93 4.86 10.73 -7.32
N PRO A 94 5.73 11.53 -6.67
CA PRO A 94 6.70 11.05 -5.68
C PRO A 94 6.06 10.52 -4.38
N ARG A 95 4.80 10.88 -4.09
CA ARG A 95 4.06 10.41 -2.92
C ARG A 95 3.32 9.10 -3.14
N ILE A 96 3.17 8.68 -4.39
CA ILE A 96 2.64 7.37 -4.74
C ILE A 96 3.80 6.53 -5.24
N LYS A 97 4.20 5.57 -4.44
CA LYS A 97 5.34 4.69 -4.73
C LYS A 97 4.84 3.40 -5.37
N PHE A 98 5.45 3.01 -6.46
CA PHE A 98 5.21 1.71 -7.03
C PHE A 98 5.73 0.62 -6.09
N ALA A 99 4.86 -0.29 -5.66
CA ALA A 99 5.27 -1.48 -4.93
C ALA A 99 5.88 -2.47 -5.92
N SER A 100 7.21 -2.52 -5.99
CA SER A 100 7.94 -3.49 -6.82
C SER A 100 7.59 -4.93 -6.42
N HIS A 101 7.96 -5.88 -7.26
CA HIS A 101 7.74 -7.30 -7.01
C HIS A 101 8.99 -8.10 -7.41
N ILE A 102 9.08 -9.30 -6.86
CA ILE A 102 10.13 -10.26 -7.20
C ILE A 102 9.43 -11.47 -7.81
N GLU A 103 9.91 -11.92 -8.97
CA GLU A 103 9.38 -13.08 -9.67
C GLU A 103 10.25 -14.31 -9.39
N HIS A 104 9.59 -15.46 -9.22
CA HIS A 104 10.22 -16.78 -9.08
C HIS A 104 11.06 -17.03 -7.82
N GLU A 105 11.35 -16.03 -6.99
CA GLU A 105 12.18 -16.15 -5.77
C GLU A 105 11.40 -15.88 -4.48
N GLY A 106 10.15 -16.31 -4.41
CA GLY A 106 9.26 -16.03 -3.29
C GLY A 106 9.76 -16.57 -1.94
N GLU A 107 10.40 -17.76 -1.92
CA GLU A 107 10.96 -18.37 -0.70
C GLU A 107 12.16 -17.57 -0.18
N THR A 108 13.12 -17.27 -1.05
CA THR A 108 14.30 -16.45 -0.69
C THR A 108 13.86 -15.07 -0.18
N PHE A 109 12.86 -14.46 -0.82
CA PHE A 109 12.33 -13.18 -0.39
C PHE A 109 11.61 -13.27 0.97
N TYR A 110 10.85 -14.33 1.21
CA TYR A 110 10.21 -14.58 2.51
C TYR A 110 11.25 -14.72 3.63
N ASP A 111 12.36 -15.43 3.39
CA ASP A 111 13.43 -15.58 4.37
C ASP A 111 14.07 -14.23 4.72
N GLN A 112 14.31 -13.37 3.73
CA GLN A 112 14.83 -12.00 3.96
C GLN A 112 13.84 -11.15 4.77
N VAL A 113 12.55 -11.19 4.41
CA VAL A 113 11.48 -10.48 5.11
C VAL A 113 11.36 -10.96 6.56
N SER A 114 11.52 -12.27 6.79
CA SER A 114 11.52 -12.89 8.11
C SER A 114 12.72 -12.45 8.97
N GLN A 115 13.93 -12.43 8.39
CA GLN A 115 15.15 -11.95 9.06
C GLN A 115 15.06 -10.46 9.45
N LEU A 116 14.37 -9.65 8.64
CA LEU A 116 14.13 -8.24 8.93
C LEU A 116 13.01 -8.02 9.94
N GLY A 117 12.35 -9.06 10.45
CA GLY A 117 11.26 -8.96 11.41
C GLY A 117 10.00 -8.28 10.84
N LEU A 118 9.80 -8.31 9.53
CA LEU A 118 8.62 -7.72 8.89
C LEU A 118 7.41 -8.65 8.97
N GLU A 119 6.20 -8.11 8.76
CA GLU A 119 4.93 -8.81 8.97
C GLU A 119 4.76 -10.06 8.07
N GLY A 120 5.24 -10.00 6.83
CA GLY A 120 5.08 -11.09 5.87
C GLY A 120 5.14 -10.63 4.42
N VAL A 121 4.81 -11.53 3.52
CA VAL A 121 4.77 -11.30 2.07
C VAL A 121 3.38 -11.56 1.51
N VAL A 122 3.05 -10.92 0.40
CA VAL A 122 1.85 -11.23 -0.38
C VAL A 122 2.27 -11.83 -1.70
N CYS A 123 2.03 -13.14 -1.85
CA CYS A 123 2.25 -13.86 -3.10
C CYS A 123 1.03 -13.68 -4.00
N LYS A 124 1.25 -13.23 -5.23
CA LYS A 124 0.19 -13.01 -6.20
C LYS A 124 0.49 -13.78 -7.48
N ARG A 125 -0.52 -14.48 -8.03
CA ARG A 125 -0.35 -15.15 -9.33
C ARG A 125 -0.18 -14.13 -10.44
N ALA A 126 0.93 -14.16 -11.17
CA ALA A 126 1.28 -13.18 -12.21
C ALA A 126 0.21 -13.06 -13.32
N SER A 127 -0.42 -14.17 -13.71
CA SER A 127 -1.47 -14.21 -14.73
C SER A 127 -2.89 -13.96 -14.18
N SER A 128 -3.05 -13.65 -12.89
CA SER A 128 -4.38 -13.46 -12.30
C SER A 128 -5.07 -12.20 -12.81
N LEU A 129 -6.37 -12.33 -13.01
CA LEU A 129 -7.27 -11.19 -13.19
C LEU A 129 -7.58 -10.57 -11.84
N TYR A 130 -8.06 -9.32 -11.82
CA TYR A 130 -8.46 -8.69 -10.56
C TYR A 130 -9.88 -9.15 -10.16
N VAL A 131 -9.99 -9.68 -8.96
CA VAL A 131 -11.26 -10.09 -8.35
C VAL A 131 -11.42 -9.30 -7.04
N ALA A 132 -12.54 -8.58 -6.92
CA ALA A 132 -12.88 -7.91 -5.66
C ALA A 132 -13.22 -8.93 -4.57
N GLY A 133 -12.59 -8.82 -3.39
CA GLY A 133 -12.80 -9.71 -2.25
C GLY A 133 -11.80 -10.86 -2.17
N PRO A 134 -12.12 -11.92 -1.41
CA PRO A 134 -11.21 -13.05 -1.19
C PRO A 134 -10.84 -13.74 -2.50
N SER A 135 -9.55 -13.98 -2.71
CA SER A 135 -9.02 -14.65 -3.89
C SER A 135 -7.99 -15.71 -3.50
N ARG A 136 -8.00 -16.83 -4.20
CA ARG A 136 -6.95 -17.87 -4.06
C ARG A 136 -5.67 -17.53 -4.84
N ASP A 137 -5.72 -16.52 -5.70
CA ASP A 137 -4.57 -16.04 -6.47
C ASP A 137 -3.70 -15.06 -5.69
N TRP A 138 -4.17 -14.58 -4.52
CA TRP A 138 -3.46 -13.65 -3.64
C TRP A 138 -3.37 -14.29 -2.25
N LEU A 139 -2.17 -14.63 -1.82
CA LEU A 139 -1.92 -15.32 -0.57
C LEU A 139 -1.02 -14.45 0.33
N LYS A 140 -1.52 -14.05 1.50
CA LYS A 140 -0.71 -13.40 2.53
C LYS A 140 -0.04 -14.48 3.39
N ILE A 141 1.29 -14.53 3.36
CA ILE A 141 2.12 -15.45 4.13
C ILE A 141 2.81 -14.63 5.22
N LYS A 142 2.43 -14.86 6.48
CA LYS A 142 2.97 -14.14 7.64
C LYS A 142 4.26 -14.76 8.13
N THR A 143 5.17 -13.93 8.61
CA THR A 143 6.33 -14.35 9.39
C THR A 143 5.94 -14.59 10.86
N ALA A 144 6.88 -15.10 11.65
CA ALA A 144 6.68 -15.22 13.10
C ALA A 144 6.37 -13.86 13.77
N ALA A 145 7.06 -12.79 13.33
CA ALA A 145 6.80 -11.43 13.81
C ALA A 145 5.38 -10.96 13.45
N GLY A 146 4.90 -11.24 12.23
CA GLY A 146 3.55 -10.89 11.81
C GLY A 146 2.45 -11.65 12.55
N MET A 147 2.71 -12.89 12.95
CA MET A 147 1.77 -13.66 13.79
C MET A 147 1.68 -13.10 15.21
N GLN A 148 2.79 -12.65 15.79
CA GLN A 148 2.80 -12.02 17.13
C GLN A 148 2.00 -10.72 17.17
N VAL A 149 2.11 -9.88 16.13
CA VAL A 149 1.33 -8.63 16.02
C VAL A 149 -0.17 -8.90 16.00
N ASP A 150 -0.61 -9.94 15.30
CA ASP A 150 -2.03 -10.32 15.28
C ASP A 150 -2.53 -10.79 16.64
N ASP A 151 -1.74 -11.61 17.34
CA ASP A 151 -2.08 -12.09 18.67
C ASP A 151 -2.22 -10.94 19.68
N GLU A 152 -1.37 -9.94 19.59
CA GLU A 152 -1.46 -8.73 20.42
C GLU A 152 -2.71 -7.91 20.08
N ARG A 153 -3.02 -7.70 18.81
CA ARG A 153 -4.24 -7.01 18.36
C ARG A 153 -5.51 -7.73 18.85
N LEU A 154 -5.55 -9.07 18.76
CA LEU A 154 -6.69 -9.87 19.22
C LEU A 154 -6.86 -9.81 20.75
N ARG A 155 -5.77 -9.74 21.53
CA ARG A 155 -5.84 -9.54 22.97
C ARG A 155 -6.43 -8.18 23.35
N HIS A 156 -6.05 -7.10 22.66
CA HIS A 156 -6.57 -5.76 22.90
C HIS A 156 -8.04 -5.59 22.50
N LEU A 157 -8.58 -6.43 21.59
CA LEU A 157 -9.98 -6.41 21.21
C LEU A 157 -10.87 -7.20 22.19
N ARG A 158 -10.29 -8.03 23.05
CA ARG A 158 -11.01 -8.87 24.05
C ARG A 158 -10.94 -8.31 25.47
N ALA A 159 -10.17 -7.26 25.69
CA ALA A 159 -10.04 -6.54 26.97
C ALA A 159 -10.93 -5.29 26.99
#